data_c846e81e7653501b7db32747c670e800
#
_entry.id   c846e81e7653501b7db32747c670e800
#
_cell.length_a   1.000
_cell.length_b   1.000
_cell.length_c   1.000
_cell.angle_alpha   90.00
_cell.angle_beta   90.00
_cell.angle_gamma   90.00
#
_symmetry.space_group_name_H-M   'P 1'
#
loop_
_entity.id
_entity.type
_entity.pdbx_description
1 polymer ?
#
loop_
_entity_poly.entity_id
_entity_poly.type
_entity_poly.pdbx_seq_one_letter_code
_entity_poly.pdbx_strand_id
1 'polypeptide(L)'
;MIQDGTIRAVGQNLSADAEKIDLKGKTLMPGLIDCHVHVVAETLNLWANIIAPTSLAALRSARVMEEALQRGFTTLRDLGGADIGLVQGVDEGLIDGPRLVICGKGLTTTGGHADLRPRTDDRPTMMHERLGSMGYIVDGVDDCRKVAREMIKGGARFIKIMANGGVSSPNDPIESIQFSRDEIRAIVEEAENAGIYVSAHVYTDAAIRRCAELGVHSLEHCNLITPETAKIAADKGCIAVPTLVAYEALHLEGKRFGFGETEFAKIDTVRKGGLKSLEIMRDAGLPMAFGSDLLGELRSYHCMEFELLAKVLTPAEIIRSATTIGAQLCQMEGKIGVIAEGADADLVVVDGNPLEDITRLMSDGAHLPLIMRGGQVFKNTLN
;
A
#
# COMPACT_ATOMS: atom_id res chain seq x y z
N MET A 1 29.34 2.79 0.05
CA MET A 1 29.80 2.14 1.30
C MET A 1 28.61 2.00 2.23
N ILE A 2 28.49 0.85 2.86
CA ILE A 2 27.41 0.55 3.83
C ILE A 2 28.07 0.14 5.14
N GLN A 3 27.54 0.61 6.26
CA GLN A 3 27.97 0.22 7.60
C GLN A 3 26.77 0.29 8.55
N ASP A 4 26.58 -0.74 9.37
CA ASP A 4 25.49 -0.83 10.36
C ASP A 4 24.10 -0.53 9.74
N GLY A 5 23.84 -1.14 8.60
CA GLY A 5 22.56 -0.99 7.89
C GLY A 5 22.33 0.35 7.17
N THR A 6 23.30 1.28 7.23
CA THR A 6 23.17 2.64 6.70
C THR A 6 24.18 2.89 5.57
N ILE A 7 23.79 3.65 4.56
CA ILE A 7 24.68 4.13 3.51
C ILE A 7 25.58 5.23 4.09
N ARG A 8 26.90 5.00 4.15
CA ARG A 8 27.88 5.92 4.71
C ARG A 8 28.51 6.84 3.69
N ALA A 9 28.63 6.39 2.45
CA ALA A 9 29.13 7.22 1.37
C ALA A 9 28.66 6.70 0.02
N VAL A 10 28.45 7.61 -0.91
CA VAL A 10 28.17 7.35 -2.32
C VAL A 10 29.18 8.13 -3.16
N GLY A 11 29.93 7.47 -4.04
CA GLY A 11 30.93 8.15 -4.86
C GLY A 11 31.86 7.20 -5.60
N GLN A 12 32.81 7.77 -6.32
CA GLN A 12 33.84 7.03 -7.05
C GLN A 12 35.11 6.86 -6.18
N ASN A 13 35.86 5.78 -6.44
CA ASN A 13 37.14 5.50 -5.80
C ASN A 13 37.09 5.44 -4.25
N LEU A 14 35.94 5.08 -3.70
CA LEU A 14 35.80 4.85 -2.27
C LEU A 14 36.66 3.64 -1.86
N SER A 15 37.39 3.77 -0.75
CA SER A 15 38.24 2.70 -0.19
C SER A 15 37.83 2.40 1.24
N ALA A 16 37.63 1.13 1.54
CA ALA A 16 37.37 0.63 2.89
C ALA A 16 37.93 -0.79 3.02
N ASP A 17 38.29 -1.16 4.25
CA ASP A 17 38.51 -2.56 4.61
C ASP A 17 37.15 -3.23 4.89
N ALA A 18 36.51 -3.69 3.82
CA ALA A 18 35.14 -4.24 3.85
C ALA A 18 34.95 -5.26 2.73
N GLU A 19 33.92 -6.09 2.88
CA GLU A 19 33.45 -6.96 1.81
C GLU A 19 33.03 -6.12 0.60
N LYS A 20 33.41 -6.58 -0.60
CA LYS A 20 33.08 -5.92 -1.87
C LYS A 20 32.11 -6.78 -2.66
N ILE A 21 30.98 -6.19 -3.04
CA ILE A 21 30.03 -6.80 -3.95
C ILE A 21 30.18 -6.11 -5.30
N ASP A 22 30.71 -6.83 -6.30
CA ASP A 22 30.82 -6.34 -7.67
C ASP A 22 29.49 -6.52 -8.39
N LEU A 23 28.89 -5.42 -8.82
CA LEU A 23 27.59 -5.43 -9.52
C LEU A 23 27.74 -5.76 -11.02
N LYS A 24 28.96 -5.92 -11.52
CA LYS A 24 29.25 -6.33 -12.93
C LYS A 24 28.54 -5.46 -13.97
N GLY A 25 28.47 -4.15 -13.73
CA GLY A 25 27.84 -3.19 -14.63
C GLY A 25 26.31 -3.15 -14.60
N LYS A 26 25.67 -3.85 -13.65
CA LYS A 26 24.22 -3.80 -13.43
C LYS A 26 23.79 -2.51 -12.74
N THR A 27 22.51 -2.18 -12.78
CA THR A 27 21.96 -0.96 -12.18
C THR A 27 21.65 -1.17 -10.69
N LEU A 28 22.18 -0.30 -9.84
CA LEU A 28 21.79 -0.20 -8.44
C LEU A 28 20.69 0.84 -8.28
N MET A 29 19.61 0.47 -7.60
CA MET A 29 18.52 1.39 -7.26
C MET A 29 18.07 1.19 -5.81
N PRO A 30 17.32 2.15 -5.23
CA PRO A 30 16.69 1.96 -3.93
C PRO A 30 15.75 0.76 -3.97
N GLY A 31 15.55 0.12 -2.83
CA GLY A 31 14.49 -0.88 -2.66
C GLY A 31 13.12 -0.29 -2.97
N LEU A 32 12.24 -1.10 -3.55
CA LEU A 32 10.90 -0.70 -3.94
C LEU A 32 9.99 -0.57 -2.71
N ILE A 33 9.00 0.32 -2.82
CA ILE A 33 7.99 0.59 -1.78
C ILE A 33 6.62 0.34 -2.39
N ASP A 34 5.83 -0.57 -1.79
CA ASP A 34 4.42 -0.72 -2.10
C ASP A 34 3.60 -0.02 -1.01
N CYS A 35 2.86 1.01 -1.41
CA CYS A 35 2.12 1.87 -0.49
C CYS A 35 0.68 1.42 -0.23
N HIS A 36 0.24 0.27 -0.78
CA HIS A 36 -1.09 -0.26 -0.52
C HIS A 36 -1.10 -1.78 -0.54
N VAL A 37 -0.94 -2.38 0.62
CA VAL A 37 -1.02 -3.83 0.79
C VAL A 37 -1.88 -4.22 1.99
N HIS A 38 -2.25 -5.50 2.05
CA HIS A 38 -2.91 -6.16 3.16
C HIS A 38 -2.21 -7.50 3.44
N VAL A 39 -1.14 -7.48 4.24
CA VAL A 39 -0.31 -8.68 4.45
C VAL A 39 -1.04 -9.82 5.16
N VAL A 40 -2.14 -9.52 5.85
CA VAL A 40 -2.98 -10.52 6.53
C VAL A 40 -4.05 -11.16 5.64
N ALA A 41 -4.30 -10.59 4.45
CA ALA A 41 -5.30 -11.10 3.51
C ALA A 41 -4.72 -12.22 2.65
N GLU A 42 -4.57 -13.40 3.22
CA GLU A 42 -3.95 -14.55 2.57
C GLU A 42 -4.85 -15.21 1.53
N THR A 43 -6.17 -15.04 1.64
CA THR A 43 -7.15 -15.49 0.66
C THR A 43 -8.16 -14.38 0.32
N LEU A 44 -8.75 -14.44 -0.89
CA LEU A 44 -9.88 -13.57 -1.29
C LEU A 44 -11.15 -13.79 -0.47
N ASN A 45 -11.28 -14.92 0.21
CA ASN A 45 -12.34 -15.12 1.18
C ASN A 45 -11.98 -14.37 2.48
N LEU A 46 -12.32 -13.09 2.53
CA LEU A 46 -11.97 -12.22 3.65
C LEU A 46 -12.53 -12.70 4.99
N TRP A 47 -13.69 -13.35 4.98
CA TRP A 47 -14.26 -13.95 6.19
C TRP A 47 -13.42 -15.11 6.71
N ALA A 48 -12.85 -15.94 5.83
CA ALA A 48 -11.94 -17.00 6.21
C ALA A 48 -10.65 -16.47 6.84
N ASN A 49 -10.16 -15.31 6.41
CA ASN A 49 -9.03 -14.63 7.06
C ASN A 49 -9.38 -14.21 8.49
N ILE A 50 -10.58 -13.62 8.71
CA ILE A 50 -11.03 -13.15 10.04
C ILE A 50 -11.12 -14.30 11.04
N ILE A 51 -11.74 -15.44 10.64
CA ILE A 51 -11.95 -16.57 11.57
C ILE A 51 -10.73 -17.47 11.73
N ALA A 52 -9.67 -17.30 10.96
CA ALA A 52 -8.45 -18.06 11.08
C ALA A 52 -7.83 -17.89 12.49
N PRO A 53 -7.18 -18.92 13.06
CA PRO A 53 -6.41 -18.75 14.27
C PRO A 53 -5.33 -17.67 14.09
N THR A 54 -5.19 -16.77 15.06
CA THR A 54 -4.24 -15.63 14.97
C THR A 54 -2.81 -16.09 14.69
N SER A 55 -2.37 -17.18 15.30
CA SER A 55 -1.04 -17.76 15.04
C SER A 55 -0.86 -18.24 13.59
N LEU A 56 -1.92 -18.83 12.99
CA LEU A 56 -1.89 -19.23 11.59
C LEU A 56 -1.87 -18.00 10.67
N ALA A 57 -2.68 -16.97 10.96
CA ALA A 57 -2.66 -15.71 10.22
C ALA A 57 -1.27 -15.06 10.25
N ALA A 58 -0.59 -15.03 11.40
CA ALA A 58 0.77 -14.50 11.51
C ALA A 58 1.79 -15.28 10.65
N LEU A 59 1.76 -16.61 10.68
CA LEU A 59 2.66 -17.44 9.86
C LEU A 59 2.42 -17.24 8.35
N ARG A 60 1.17 -17.09 7.94
CA ARG A 60 0.80 -16.82 6.54
C ARG A 60 1.22 -15.41 6.11
N SER A 61 1.03 -14.42 6.99
CA SER A 61 1.49 -13.04 6.74
C SER A 61 3.00 -12.97 6.55
N ALA A 62 3.78 -13.75 7.33
CA ALA A 62 5.24 -13.82 7.16
C ALA A 62 5.61 -14.27 5.73
N ARG A 63 4.93 -15.30 5.21
CA ARG A 63 5.15 -15.78 3.85
C ARG A 63 4.76 -14.73 2.79
N VAL A 64 3.65 -14.02 2.99
CA VAL A 64 3.23 -12.93 2.08
C VAL A 64 4.31 -11.85 2.01
N MET A 65 4.88 -11.48 3.15
CA MET A 65 5.94 -10.48 3.23
C MET A 65 7.24 -10.97 2.58
N GLU A 66 7.64 -12.24 2.80
CA GLU A 66 8.80 -12.83 2.13
C GLU A 66 8.65 -12.80 0.60
N GLU A 67 7.49 -13.18 0.07
CA GLU A 67 7.20 -13.12 -1.36
C GLU A 67 7.34 -11.69 -1.93
N ALA A 68 6.87 -10.67 -1.22
CA ALA A 68 7.02 -9.28 -1.63
C ALA A 68 8.50 -8.83 -1.62
N LEU A 69 9.26 -9.23 -0.60
CA LEU A 69 10.70 -8.94 -0.53
C LEU A 69 11.46 -9.56 -1.71
N GLN A 70 11.12 -10.80 -2.12
CA GLN A 70 11.75 -11.46 -3.27
C GLN A 70 11.46 -10.77 -4.61
N ARG A 71 10.39 -9.96 -4.68
CA ARG A 71 10.06 -9.07 -5.81
C ARG A 71 10.75 -7.70 -5.73
N GLY A 72 11.59 -7.46 -4.71
CA GLY A 72 12.36 -6.22 -4.54
C GLY A 72 11.67 -5.14 -3.70
N PHE A 73 10.49 -5.41 -3.14
CA PHE A 73 9.83 -4.48 -2.22
C PHE A 73 10.44 -4.59 -0.84
N THR A 74 11.21 -3.58 -0.43
CA THR A 74 11.90 -3.52 0.87
C THR A 74 11.07 -2.84 1.95
N THR A 75 10.00 -2.13 1.54
CA THR A 75 9.04 -1.50 2.45
C THR A 75 7.61 -1.72 1.93
N LEU A 76 6.70 -2.05 2.83
CA LEU A 76 5.26 -2.18 2.58
C LEU A 76 4.50 -1.25 3.53
N ARG A 77 3.51 -0.53 2.98
CA ARG A 77 2.53 0.21 3.76
C ARG A 77 1.23 -0.59 3.81
N ASP A 78 0.90 -1.14 4.98
CA ASP A 78 -0.28 -2.01 5.18
C ASP A 78 -1.50 -1.18 5.55
N LEU A 79 -2.54 -1.26 4.72
CA LEU A 79 -3.76 -0.46 4.77
C LEU A 79 -4.86 -1.09 5.62
N GLY A 80 -4.53 -2.13 6.35
CA GLY A 80 -5.45 -2.75 7.31
C GLY A 80 -5.14 -4.21 7.56
N GLY A 81 -5.02 -4.53 8.84
CA GLY A 81 -4.86 -5.87 9.35
C GLY A 81 -3.56 -6.10 10.12
N ALA A 82 -2.42 -5.67 9.59
CA ALA A 82 -1.14 -5.82 10.26
C ALA A 82 -1.11 -5.09 11.62
N ASP A 83 -0.55 -5.76 12.62
CA ASP A 83 -0.36 -5.22 13.96
C ASP A 83 1.12 -5.00 14.28
N ILE A 84 1.40 -4.43 15.44
CA ILE A 84 2.76 -4.15 15.92
C ILE A 84 3.59 -5.45 16.08
N GLY A 85 2.95 -6.60 16.29
CA GLY A 85 3.66 -7.88 16.41
C GLY A 85 4.32 -8.30 15.09
N LEU A 86 3.68 -8.04 13.95
CA LEU A 86 4.30 -8.29 12.64
C LEU A 86 5.45 -7.32 12.37
N VAL A 87 5.33 -6.04 12.76
CA VAL A 87 6.42 -5.06 12.67
C VAL A 87 7.63 -5.52 13.47
N GLN A 88 7.42 -5.86 14.75
CA GLN A 88 8.48 -6.35 15.64
C GLN A 88 9.09 -7.65 15.11
N GLY A 89 8.27 -8.58 14.58
CA GLY A 89 8.77 -9.82 13.99
C GLY A 89 9.74 -9.60 12.83
N VAL A 90 9.53 -8.55 12.02
CA VAL A 90 10.46 -8.14 10.96
C VAL A 90 11.70 -7.45 11.55
N ASP A 91 11.52 -6.58 12.54
CA ASP A 91 12.62 -5.80 13.14
C ASP A 91 13.57 -6.69 13.95
N GLU A 92 13.05 -7.71 14.61
CA GLU A 92 13.82 -8.71 15.37
C GLU A 92 14.43 -9.81 14.48
N GLY A 93 14.14 -9.81 13.17
CA GLY A 93 14.62 -10.81 12.22
C GLY A 93 13.96 -12.19 12.36
N LEU A 94 12.79 -12.27 12.99
CA LEU A 94 11.97 -13.48 13.05
C LEU A 94 11.22 -13.73 11.75
N ILE A 95 11.04 -12.69 10.95
CA ILE A 95 10.38 -12.71 9.64
C ILE A 95 11.32 -12.07 8.62
N ASP A 96 11.68 -12.84 7.60
CA ASP A 96 12.41 -12.35 6.44
C ASP A 96 11.44 -11.61 5.50
N GLY A 97 11.15 -10.35 5.82
CA GLY A 97 10.17 -9.54 5.09
C GLY A 97 10.58 -8.09 4.92
N PRO A 98 9.79 -7.29 4.18
CA PRO A 98 9.97 -5.85 4.08
C PRO A 98 9.71 -5.16 5.40
N ARG A 99 10.23 -3.93 5.56
CA ARG A 99 9.80 -3.01 6.62
C ARG A 99 8.29 -2.78 6.50
N LEU A 100 7.56 -2.80 7.62
CA LEU A 100 6.12 -2.52 7.64
C LEU A 100 5.84 -1.13 8.19
N VAL A 101 4.99 -0.39 7.46
CA VAL A 101 4.35 0.85 7.91
C VAL A 101 2.85 0.56 8.03
N ILE A 102 2.30 0.54 9.24
CA ILE A 102 0.96 0.00 9.52
C ILE A 102 -0.05 1.08 9.94
N CYS A 103 -1.32 0.85 9.67
CA CYS A 103 -2.45 1.60 10.23
C CYS A 103 -3.19 0.84 11.34
N GLY A 104 -2.86 -0.43 11.57
CA GLY A 104 -3.67 -1.32 12.40
C GLY A 104 -4.92 -1.77 11.64
N LYS A 105 -6.10 -1.36 12.08
CA LYS A 105 -7.36 -1.66 11.39
C LYS A 105 -7.88 -0.44 10.62
N GLY A 106 -8.39 -0.65 9.41
CA GLY A 106 -9.10 0.39 8.68
C GLY A 106 -10.46 0.68 9.33
N LEU A 107 -10.76 1.96 9.57
CA LEU A 107 -12.03 2.37 10.16
C LEU A 107 -13.12 2.37 9.07
N THR A 108 -14.28 1.77 9.37
CA THR A 108 -15.44 1.73 8.49
C THR A 108 -16.71 2.01 9.27
N THR A 109 -17.73 2.54 8.59
CA THR A 109 -19.06 2.72 9.19
C THR A 109 -19.86 1.42 9.16
N THR A 110 -20.90 1.30 9.98
CA THR A 110 -21.89 0.20 9.87
C THR A 110 -22.42 0.11 8.44
N GLY A 111 -22.31 -1.07 7.83
CA GLY A 111 -22.72 -1.34 6.45
C GLY A 111 -21.84 -0.70 5.39
N GLY A 112 -20.69 -0.14 5.77
CA GLY A 112 -19.71 0.47 4.87
C GLY A 112 -18.73 -0.52 4.27
N HIS A 113 -17.79 0.00 3.45
CA HIS A 113 -16.72 -0.79 2.87
C HIS A 113 -15.86 -1.40 3.97
N ALA A 114 -15.55 -2.69 3.87
CA ALA A 114 -14.92 -3.51 4.90
C ALA A 114 -15.85 -3.93 6.07
N ASP A 115 -17.13 -3.55 6.12
CA ASP A 115 -18.11 -4.26 6.94
C ASP A 115 -18.60 -5.51 6.17
N LEU A 116 -17.96 -6.64 6.44
CA LEU A 116 -18.23 -7.91 5.73
C LEU A 116 -19.44 -8.66 6.28
N ARG A 117 -20.13 -8.12 7.28
CA ARG A 117 -21.32 -8.77 7.84
C ARG A 117 -22.45 -8.78 6.81
N PRO A 118 -23.13 -9.91 6.60
CA PRO A 118 -24.34 -9.91 5.78
C PRO A 118 -25.45 -9.06 6.42
N ARG A 119 -26.43 -8.61 5.61
CA ARG A 119 -27.50 -7.69 6.03
C ARG A 119 -28.30 -8.13 7.26
N THR A 120 -28.30 -9.42 7.57
CA THR A 120 -29.02 -10.03 8.70
C THR A 120 -28.13 -10.33 9.90
N ASP A 121 -26.88 -9.89 9.89
CA ASP A 121 -25.93 -10.11 10.97
C ASP A 121 -25.86 -8.90 11.90
N ASP A 122 -26.52 -9.00 13.04
CA ASP A 122 -26.62 -7.94 14.06
C ASP A 122 -25.47 -7.97 15.08
N ARG A 123 -24.43 -8.77 14.88
CA ARG A 123 -23.26 -8.76 15.79
C ARG A 123 -22.62 -7.36 15.81
N PRO A 124 -22.23 -6.86 16.99
CA PRO A 124 -21.70 -5.51 17.10
C PRO A 124 -20.29 -5.35 16.52
N THR A 125 -19.57 -6.44 16.25
CA THR A 125 -18.17 -6.42 15.79
C THR A 125 -17.89 -7.50 14.77
N MET A 126 -16.88 -7.25 13.92
CA MET A 126 -16.30 -8.23 13.00
C MET A 126 -15.05 -8.91 13.61
N MET A 127 -14.98 -9.10 14.92
CA MET A 127 -13.80 -9.66 15.58
C MET A 127 -12.52 -8.88 15.24
N HIS A 128 -12.58 -7.55 15.35
CA HIS A 128 -11.46 -6.66 15.03
C HIS A 128 -10.21 -6.95 15.87
N GLU A 129 -10.35 -7.62 17.00
CA GLU A 129 -9.25 -8.09 17.85
C GLU A 129 -8.42 -9.22 17.21
N ARG A 130 -8.93 -9.88 16.16
CA ARG A 130 -8.20 -10.92 15.45
C ARG A 130 -7.26 -10.33 14.40
N LEU A 131 -6.08 -10.96 14.23
CA LEU A 131 -5.09 -10.50 13.26
C LEU A 131 -5.65 -10.46 11.82
N GLY A 132 -6.39 -11.49 11.41
CA GLY A 132 -6.96 -11.57 10.06
C GLY A 132 -8.09 -10.59 9.75
N SER A 133 -8.59 -9.81 10.73
CA SER A 133 -9.53 -8.73 10.49
C SER A 133 -8.82 -7.49 9.98
N MET A 134 -9.30 -6.92 8.88
CA MET A 134 -8.72 -5.70 8.29
C MET A 134 -9.45 -4.42 8.73
N GLY A 135 -10.71 -4.55 9.17
CA GLY A 135 -11.58 -3.42 9.48
C GLY A 135 -12.03 -3.34 10.93
N TYR A 136 -12.38 -2.14 11.36
CA TYR A 136 -13.00 -1.82 12.65
C TYR A 136 -14.22 -0.93 12.39
N ILE A 137 -15.42 -1.36 12.82
CA ILE A 137 -16.66 -0.61 12.64
C ILE A 137 -16.72 0.49 13.69
N VAL A 138 -16.93 1.72 13.25
CA VAL A 138 -17.04 2.92 14.09
C VAL A 138 -18.15 3.82 13.59
N ASP A 139 -18.98 4.33 14.47
CA ASP A 139 -20.10 5.22 14.15
C ASP A 139 -20.16 6.38 15.14
N GLY A 140 -20.24 7.59 14.62
CA GLY A 140 -20.26 8.83 15.40
C GLY A 140 -18.88 9.34 15.79
N VAL A 141 -18.80 10.63 16.06
CA VAL A 141 -17.56 11.37 16.31
C VAL A 141 -16.76 10.81 17.49
N ASP A 142 -17.45 10.46 18.58
CA ASP A 142 -16.78 10.00 19.80
C ASP A 142 -16.12 8.63 19.61
N ASP A 143 -16.81 7.72 18.90
CA ASP A 143 -16.27 6.39 18.61
C ASP A 143 -15.12 6.47 17.59
N CYS A 144 -15.26 7.31 16.57
CA CYS A 144 -14.18 7.59 15.61
C CYS A 144 -12.90 8.09 16.32
N ARG A 145 -13.03 9.05 17.27
CA ARG A 145 -11.88 9.54 18.06
C ARG A 145 -11.27 8.45 18.92
N LYS A 146 -12.12 7.70 19.63
CA LYS A 146 -11.66 6.62 20.50
C LYS A 146 -10.83 5.58 19.72
N VAL A 147 -11.37 5.09 18.60
CA VAL A 147 -10.71 4.03 17.83
C VAL A 147 -9.48 4.56 17.09
N ALA A 148 -9.49 5.80 16.58
CA ALA A 148 -8.28 6.43 16.05
C ALA A 148 -7.14 6.43 17.09
N ARG A 149 -7.42 6.80 18.34
CA ARG A 149 -6.45 6.75 19.45
C ARG A 149 -6.00 5.32 19.78
N GLU A 150 -6.89 4.33 19.68
CA GLU A 150 -6.53 2.92 19.85
C GLU A 150 -5.56 2.44 18.75
N MET A 151 -5.77 2.84 17.49
CA MET A 151 -4.84 2.54 16.39
C MET A 151 -3.48 3.21 16.63
N ILE A 152 -3.46 4.49 17.00
CA ILE A 152 -2.24 5.24 17.34
C ILE A 152 -1.47 4.55 18.47
N LYS A 153 -2.16 4.20 19.56
CA LYS A 153 -1.58 3.43 20.68
C LYS A 153 -1.02 2.10 20.23
N GLY A 154 -1.67 1.45 19.25
CA GLY A 154 -1.26 0.18 18.65
C GLY A 154 -0.06 0.27 17.70
N GLY A 155 0.54 1.47 17.53
CA GLY A 155 1.72 1.68 16.69
C GLY A 155 1.41 2.11 15.26
N ALA A 156 0.17 2.52 14.96
CA ALA A 156 -0.19 3.04 13.66
C ALA A 156 0.63 4.28 13.28
N ARG A 157 1.12 4.31 12.04
CA ARG A 157 1.86 5.43 11.46
C ARG A 157 0.98 6.32 10.58
N PHE A 158 -0.25 5.92 10.36
CA PHE A 158 -1.34 6.65 9.71
C PHE A 158 -2.66 6.00 10.08
N ILE A 159 -3.79 6.69 9.88
CA ILE A 159 -5.13 6.12 10.08
C ILE A 159 -5.75 5.84 8.71
N LYS A 160 -6.26 4.63 8.50
CA LYS A 160 -7.05 4.28 7.30
C LYS A 160 -8.53 4.41 7.59
N ILE A 161 -9.26 5.06 6.67
CA ILE A 161 -10.72 5.12 6.65
C ILE A 161 -11.29 4.60 5.33
N MET A 162 -12.50 4.05 5.37
CA MET A 162 -13.28 3.68 4.19
C MET A 162 -14.31 4.80 3.94
N ALA A 163 -13.95 5.78 3.10
CA ALA A 163 -14.78 6.97 2.89
C ALA A 163 -15.76 6.85 1.72
N ASN A 164 -15.72 5.73 1.01
CA ASN A 164 -16.56 5.44 -0.16
C ASN A 164 -16.94 3.96 -0.20
N GLY A 165 -18.00 3.60 -0.91
CA GLY A 165 -18.35 2.23 -1.17
C GLY A 165 -17.32 1.51 -2.03
N GLY A 166 -17.27 0.18 -1.97
CA GLY A 166 -16.23 -0.63 -2.59
C GLY A 166 -16.73 -1.78 -3.47
N VAL A 167 -15.78 -2.42 -4.16
CA VAL A 167 -16.10 -3.52 -5.09
C VAL A 167 -16.23 -4.87 -4.39
N SER A 168 -15.57 -5.08 -3.25
CA SER A 168 -15.47 -6.37 -2.57
C SER A 168 -16.42 -6.56 -1.38
N SER A 169 -17.18 -5.53 -1.00
CA SER A 169 -18.13 -5.60 0.10
C SER A 169 -19.57 -5.78 -0.38
N PRO A 170 -20.41 -6.51 0.40
CA PRO A 170 -21.72 -6.97 -0.06
C PRO A 170 -22.80 -5.89 -0.03
N ASN A 171 -22.67 -4.85 0.79
CA ASN A 171 -23.79 -3.99 1.18
C ASN A 171 -23.70 -2.56 0.66
N ASP A 172 -22.53 -2.12 0.19
CA ASP A 172 -22.22 -0.74 -0.16
C ASP A 172 -22.08 -0.53 -1.69
N PRO A 173 -22.96 0.26 -2.31
CA PRO A 173 -22.75 0.72 -3.69
C PRO A 173 -21.51 1.61 -3.80
N ILE A 174 -20.84 1.61 -4.98
CA ILE A 174 -19.66 2.45 -5.25
C ILE A 174 -19.99 3.93 -5.01
N GLU A 175 -21.22 4.35 -5.29
CA GLU A 175 -21.66 5.75 -5.17
C GLU A 175 -21.85 6.19 -3.72
N SER A 176 -21.91 5.26 -2.77
CA SER A 176 -22.14 5.61 -1.37
C SER A 176 -20.93 6.34 -0.79
N ILE A 177 -21.17 7.51 -0.18
CA ILE A 177 -20.17 8.26 0.57
C ILE A 177 -20.33 7.88 2.03
N GLN A 178 -19.23 7.41 2.62
CA GLN A 178 -19.19 6.92 3.99
C GLN A 178 -18.52 7.95 4.90
N PHE A 179 -18.83 7.91 6.16
CA PHE A 179 -18.53 8.91 7.17
C PHE A 179 -19.16 10.29 6.88
N SER A 180 -19.65 10.91 7.89
CA SER A 180 -20.02 12.32 7.88
C SER A 180 -18.78 13.21 7.82
N ARG A 181 -18.96 14.50 7.48
CA ARG A 181 -17.85 15.45 7.48
C ARG A 181 -17.23 15.62 8.87
N ASP A 182 -18.04 15.53 9.93
CA ASP A 182 -17.59 15.72 11.30
C ASP A 182 -16.81 14.52 11.83
N GLU A 183 -17.18 13.30 11.43
CA GLU A 183 -16.41 12.08 11.72
C GLU A 183 -15.04 12.12 11.05
N ILE A 184 -14.97 12.48 9.75
CA ILE A 184 -13.69 12.62 9.04
C ILE A 184 -12.80 13.68 9.71
N ARG A 185 -13.36 14.87 10.06
CA ARG A 185 -12.61 15.91 10.77
C ARG A 185 -12.08 15.42 12.11
N ALA A 186 -12.89 14.67 12.85
CA ALA A 186 -12.48 14.13 14.14
C ALA A 186 -11.31 13.16 14.01
N ILE A 187 -11.33 12.28 13.00
CA ILE A 187 -10.23 11.33 12.72
C ILE A 187 -8.98 12.09 12.27
N VAL A 188 -9.11 13.08 11.39
CA VAL A 188 -7.99 13.89 10.90
C VAL A 188 -7.33 14.65 12.06
N GLU A 189 -8.12 15.27 12.95
CA GLU A 189 -7.60 15.98 14.12
C GLU A 189 -6.81 15.05 15.06
N GLU A 190 -7.28 13.81 15.30
CA GLU A 190 -6.53 12.84 16.12
C GLU A 190 -5.21 12.41 15.45
N ALA A 191 -5.22 12.25 14.13
CA ALA A 191 -4.01 11.92 13.38
C ALA A 191 -2.99 13.07 13.41
N GLU A 192 -3.43 14.31 13.17
CA GLU A 192 -2.59 15.51 13.23
C GLU A 192 -1.98 15.71 14.62
N ASN A 193 -2.78 15.54 15.70
CA ASN A 193 -2.31 15.62 17.08
C ASN A 193 -1.21 14.59 17.40
N ALA A 194 -1.19 13.46 16.68
CA ALA A 194 -0.18 12.43 16.82
C ALA A 194 1.01 12.57 15.83
N GLY A 195 0.99 13.60 14.97
CA GLY A 195 2.02 13.80 13.94
C GLY A 195 1.98 12.78 12.80
N ILE A 196 0.82 12.16 12.58
CA ILE A 196 0.56 11.22 11.50
C ILE A 196 -0.58 11.75 10.61
N TYR A 197 -0.98 11.01 9.58
CA TYR A 197 -1.98 11.45 8.62
C TYR A 197 -3.12 10.44 8.45
N VAL A 198 -4.16 10.83 7.70
CA VAL A 198 -5.29 9.96 7.33
C VAL A 198 -5.17 9.55 5.85
N SER A 199 -5.41 8.27 5.59
CA SER A 199 -5.56 7.64 4.28
C SER A 199 -7.02 7.24 4.07
N ALA A 200 -7.58 7.46 2.88
CA ALA A 200 -8.97 7.12 2.57
C ALA A 200 -9.10 6.25 1.32
N HIS A 201 -9.87 5.16 1.44
CA HIS A 201 -10.41 4.45 0.30
C HIS A 201 -11.48 5.31 -0.37
N VAL A 202 -11.28 5.67 -1.65
CA VAL A 202 -12.16 6.55 -2.41
C VAL A 202 -12.12 6.22 -3.91
N TYR A 203 -13.30 6.09 -4.54
CA TYR A 203 -13.44 5.91 -5.99
C TYR A 203 -14.03 7.13 -6.67
N THR A 204 -15.15 7.64 -6.12
CA THR A 204 -15.96 8.67 -6.77
C THR A 204 -15.39 10.05 -6.54
N ASP A 205 -15.55 10.93 -7.54
CA ASP A 205 -15.10 12.30 -7.49
C ASP A 205 -15.57 13.05 -6.22
N ALA A 206 -16.84 12.86 -5.85
CA ALA A 206 -17.43 13.49 -4.67
C ALA A 206 -16.78 13.03 -3.36
N ALA A 207 -16.42 11.75 -3.24
CA ALA A 207 -15.74 11.21 -2.06
C ALA A 207 -14.29 11.70 -2.01
N ILE A 208 -13.56 11.68 -3.15
CA ILE A 208 -12.19 12.18 -3.27
C ILE A 208 -12.12 13.65 -2.86
N ARG A 209 -12.97 14.49 -3.46
CA ARG A 209 -13.05 15.92 -3.16
C ARG A 209 -13.32 16.18 -1.69
N ARG A 210 -14.32 15.48 -1.10
CA ARG A 210 -14.64 15.58 0.33
C ARG A 210 -13.43 15.28 1.20
N CYS A 211 -12.73 14.18 0.93
CA CYS A 211 -11.55 13.77 1.70
C CYS A 211 -10.42 14.79 1.59
N ALA A 212 -10.09 15.25 0.38
CA ALA A 212 -9.05 16.25 0.16
C ALA A 212 -9.37 17.59 0.86
N GLU A 213 -10.63 18.05 0.79
CA GLU A 213 -11.08 19.28 1.47
C GLU A 213 -11.03 19.18 2.99
N LEU A 214 -11.14 17.97 3.56
CA LEU A 214 -11.16 17.74 5.01
C LEU A 214 -9.81 17.35 5.61
N GLY A 215 -8.71 17.39 4.82
CA GLY A 215 -7.36 17.18 5.33
C GLY A 215 -6.88 15.72 5.25
N VAL A 216 -7.58 14.84 4.54
CA VAL A 216 -7.07 13.50 4.25
C VAL A 216 -5.86 13.64 3.32
N HIS A 217 -4.73 13.04 3.67
CA HIS A 217 -3.48 13.20 2.93
C HIS A 217 -3.28 12.14 1.84
N SER A 218 -3.65 10.89 2.09
CA SER A 218 -3.50 9.80 1.13
C SER A 218 -4.85 9.38 0.55
N LEU A 219 -4.95 9.39 -0.77
CA LEU A 219 -6.16 9.07 -1.53
C LEU A 219 -5.94 7.76 -2.30
N GLU A 220 -6.57 6.69 -1.84
CA GLU A 220 -6.39 5.37 -2.42
C GLU A 220 -7.34 5.18 -3.60
N HIS A 221 -6.84 4.58 -4.68
CA HIS A 221 -7.55 4.23 -5.92
C HIS A 221 -7.85 5.42 -6.84
N CYS A 222 -8.73 6.33 -6.48
CA CYS A 222 -9.09 7.54 -7.23
C CYS A 222 -9.59 7.30 -8.67
N ASN A 223 -10.13 6.11 -8.98
CA ASN A 223 -10.42 5.67 -10.35
C ASN A 223 -11.39 6.57 -11.14
N LEU A 224 -12.26 7.30 -10.45
CA LEU A 224 -13.30 8.15 -11.07
C LEU A 224 -13.09 9.65 -10.78
N ILE A 225 -11.83 10.06 -10.56
CA ILE A 225 -11.46 11.45 -10.28
C ILE A 225 -11.66 12.34 -11.51
N THR A 226 -12.12 13.59 -11.30
CA THR A 226 -12.17 14.61 -12.35
C THR A 226 -10.93 15.51 -12.34
N PRO A 227 -10.65 16.24 -13.44
CA PRO A 227 -9.52 17.19 -13.47
C PRO A 227 -9.61 18.29 -12.40
N GLU A 228 -10.83 18.78 -12.10
CA GLU A 228 -11.05 19.77 -11.05
C GLU A 228 -10.67 19.22 -9.67
N THR A 229 -11.14 18.04 -9.33
CA THR A 229 -10.85 17.41 -8.04
C THR A 229 -9.39 17.01 -7.91
N ALA A 230 -8.75 16.54 -9.00
CA ALA A 230 -7.32 16.24 -9.00
C ALA A 230 -6.47 17.48 -8.71
N LYS A 231 -6.86 18.64 -9.27
CA LYS A 231 -6.22 19.92 -8.99
C LYS A 231 -6.39 20.33 -7.53
N ILE A 232 -7.60 20.19 -6.97
CA ILE A 232 -7.86 20.45 -5.54
C ILE A 232 -6.98 19.55 -4.66
N ALA A 233 -6.92 18.25 -4.97
CA ALA A 233 -6.11 17.29 -4.21
C ALA A 233 -4.61 17.64 -4.27
N ALA A 234 -4.10 18.00 -5.44
CA ALA A 234 -2.71 18.45 -5.62
C ALA A 234 -2.41 19.73 -4.81
N ASP A 235 -3.30 20.74 -4.89
CA ASP A 235 -3.14 21.99 -4.16
C ASP A 235 -3.24 21.82 -2.62
N LYS A 236 -3.90 20.75 -2.16
CA LYS A 236 -3.97 20.36 -0.75
C LYS A 236 -2.78 19.49 -0.29
N GLY A 237 -1.86 19.15 -1.19
CA GLY A 237 -0.70 18.32 -0.88
C GLY A 237 -1.03 16.85 -0.68
N CYS A 238 -2.14 16.37 -1.26
CA CYS A 238 -2.47 14.95 -1.23
C CYS A 238 -1.50 14.13 -2.09
N ILE A 239 -1.40 12.84 -1.78
CA ILE A 239 -0.73 11.82 -2.59
C ILE A 239 -1.76 10.75 -2.94
N ALA A 240 -1.88 10.38 -4.22
CA ALA A 240 -2.76 9.30 -4.66
C ALA A 240 -2.02 7.96 -4.73
N VAL A 241 -2.74 6.86 -4.58
CA VAL A 241 -2.21 5.49 -4.73
C VAL A 241 -3.16 4.71 -5.65
N PRO A 242 -2.89 4.60 -6.98
CA PRO A 242 -3.87 4.16 -7.98
C PRO A 242 -4.33 2.72 -7.89
N THR A 243 -3.46 1.77 -7.55
CA THR A 243 -3.75 0.32 -7.38
C THR A 243 -4.52 -0.32 -8.56
N LEU A 244 -4.12 -0.02 -9.80
CA LEU A 244 -4.86 -0.48 -10.99
C LEU A 244 -4.91 -1.98 -11.12
N VAL A 245 -3.84 -2.65 -10.69
CA VAL A 245 -3.68 -4.11 -10.80
C VAL A 245 -4.74 -4.87 -9.99
N ALA A 246 -5.22 -4.31 -8.89
CA ALA A 246 -6.27 -4.94 -8.09
C ALA A 246 -7.52 -5.22 -8.94
N TYR A 247 -7.97 -4.23 -9.71
CA TYR A 247 -9.18 -4.36 -10.54
C TYR A 247 -8.95 -5.19 -11.79
N GLU A 248 -7.75 -5.13 -12.37
CA GLU A 248 -7.40 -5.98 -13.50
C GLU A 248 -7.33 -7.45 -13.09
N ALA A 249 -6.68 -7.77 -11.98
CA ALA A 249 -6.61 -9.12 -11.44
C ALA A 249 -7.98 -9.67 -11.03
N LEU A 250 -8.83 -8.84 -10.39
CA LEU A 250 -10.22 -9.21 -10.07
C LEU A 250 -11.06 -9.44 -11.33
N HIS A 251 -10.84 -8.67 -12.39
CA HIS A 251 -11.52 -8.90 -13.67
C HIS A 251 -11.09 -10.22 -14.33
N LEU A 252 -9.79 -10.54 -14.29
CA LEU A 252 -9.25 -11.76 -14.88
C LEU A 252 -9.66 -13.03 -14.11
N GLU A 253 -9.62 -12.99 -12.79
CA GLU A 253 -9.75 -14.17 -11.94
C GLU A 253 -11.08 -14.25 -11.17
N GLY A 254 -11.85 -13.17 -11.07
CA GLY A 254 -13.01 -13.08 -10.16
C GLY A 254 -14.04 -14.18 -10.34
N LYS A 255 -14.25 -14.68 -11.57
CA LYS A 255 -15.14 -15.83 -11.82
C LYS A 255 -14.69 -17.08 -11.08
N ARG A 256 -13.39 -17.34 -11.03
CA ARG A 256 -12.79 -18.48 -10.32
C ARG A 256 -13.06 -18.42 -8.82
N PHE A 257 -13.21 -17.20 -8.28
CA PHE A 257 -13.48 -16.96 -6.86
C PHE A 257 -14.94 -16.72 -6.53
N GLY A 258 -15.85 -16.96 -7.52
CA GLY A 258 -17.30 -16.95 -7.29
C GLY A 258 -17.95 -15.56 -7.39
N PHE A 259 -17.27 -14.57 -7.97
CA PHE A 259 -17.86 -13.25 -8.20
C PHE A 259 -18.99 -13.34 -9.23
N GLY A 260 -20.12 -12.72 -8.93
CA GLY A 260 -21.31 -12.66 -9.77
C GLY A 260 -21.33 -11.41 -10.67
N GLU A 261 -22.43 -11.26 -11.42
CA GLU A 261 -22.60 -10.14 -12.36
C GLU A 261 -22.56 -8.76 -11.67
N THR A 262 -23.09 -8.67 -10.45
CA THR A 262 -23.13 -7.43 -9.68
C THR A 262 -21.72 -6.97 -9.30
N GLU A 263 -20.88 -7.88 -8.81
CA GLU A 263 -19.49 -7.59 -8.46
C GLU A 263 -18.68 -7.21 -9.72
N PHE A 264 -18.87 -7.95 -10.83
CA PHE A 264 -18.22 -7.63 -12.10
C PHE A 264 -18.62 -6.25 -12.64
N ALA A 265 -19.88 -5.83 -12.50
CA ALA A 265 -20.31 -4.49 -12.91
C ALA A 265 -19.61 -3.39 -12.11
N LYS A 266 -19.42 -3.59 -10.79
CA LYS A 266 -18.67 -2.67 -9.94
C LYS A 266 -17.19 -2.64 -10.34
N ILE A 267 -16.54 -3.81 -10.48
CA ILE A 267 -15.14 -3.94 -10.89
C ILE A 267 -14.91 -3.25 -12.24
N ASP A 268 -15.75 -3.51 -13.24
CA ASP A 268 -15.62 -2.92 -14.56
C ASP A 268 -15.77 -1.39 -14.56
N THR A 269 -16.63 -0.84 -13.69
CA THR A 269 -16.79 0.61 -13.55
C THR A 269 -15.46 1.26 -13.11
N VAL A 270 -14.85 0.77 -12.04
CA VAL A 270 -13.60 1.35 -11.52
C VAL A 270 -12.41 1.02 -12.42
N ARG A 271 -12.32 -0.20 -12.96
CA ARG A 271 -11.25 -0.63 -13.87
C ARG A 271 -11.17 0.25 -15.12
N LYS A 272 -12.31 0.51 -15.76
CA LYS A 272 -12.38 1.35 -16.97
C LYS A 272 -11.99 2.80 -16.72
N GLY A 273 -12.24 3.32 -15.50
CA GLY A 273 -11.80 4.65 -15.08
C GLY A 273 -10.29 4.76 -14.81
N GLY A 274 -9.65 3.66 -14.45
CA GLY A 274 -8.30 3.65 -13.88
C GLY A 274 -7.21 4.29 -14.75
N LEU A 275 -7.07 3.90 -16.04
CA LEU A 275 -6.07 4.50 -16.91
C LEU A 275 -6.34 6.00 -17.15
N LYS A 276 -7.61 6.38 -17.29
CA LYS A 276 -7.97 7.79 -17.45
C LYS A 276 -7.69 8.59 -16.18
N SER A 277 -7.87 8.00 -15.01
CA SER A 277 -7.54 8.68 -13.75
C SER A 277 -6.03 8.95 -13.62
N LEU A 278 -5.15 8.05 -14.10
CA LEU A 278 -3.70 8.29 -14.13
C LEU A 278 -3.35 9.52 -14.97
N GLU A 279 -3.94 9.66 -16.19
CA GLU A 279 -3.72 10.82 -17.04
C GLU A 279 -4.15 12.10 -16.32
N ILE A 280 -5.34 12.09 -15.73
CA ILE A 280 -5.91 13.24 -15.01
C ILE A 280 -5.00 13.63 -13.83
N MET A 281 -4.58 12.68 -13.02
CA MET A 281 -3.73 12.94 -11.84
C MET A 281 -2.35 13.45 -12.25
N ARG A 282 -1.72 12.85 -13.29
CA ARG A 282 -0.45 13.31 -13.84
C ARG A 282 -0.56 14.76 -14.35
N ASP A 283 -1.59 15.06 -15.16
CA ASP A 283 -1.78 16.37 -15.78
C ASP A 283 -2.11 17.45 -14.73
N ALA A 284 -2.72 17.08 -13.62
CA ALA A 284 -2.97 17.97 -12.48
C ALA A 284 -1.74 18.16 -11.57
N GLY A 285 -0.66 17.39 -11.77
CA GLY A 285 0.51 17.39 -10.90
C GLY A 285 0.26 16.76 -9.53
N LEU A 286 -0.77 15.91 -9.40
CA LEU A 286 -1.03 15.15 -8.17
C LEU A 286 0.00 14.02 -8.05
N PRO A 287 0.85 14.00 -7.01
CA PRO A 287 1.82 12.94 -6.84
C PRO A 287 1.14 11.57 -6.69
N MET A 288 1.72 10.54 -7.31
CA MET A 288 1.22 9.18 -7.25
C MET A 288 2.29 8.25 -6.68
N ALA A 289 1.96 7.52 -5.60
CA ALA A 289 2.79 6.45 -5.06
C ALA A 289 2.36 5.11 -5.64
N PHE A 290 3.30 4.18 -5.79
CA PHE A 290 3.02 2.80 -6.19
C PHE A 290 2.22 2.08 -5.11
N GLY A 291 1.19 1.32 -5.50
CA GLY A 291 0.43 0.46 -4.62
C GLY A 291 -0.30 -0.63 -5.39
N SER A 292 -0.46 -1.81 -4.81
CA SER A 292 -1.02 -2.98 -5.50
C SER A 292 -2.43 -3.37 -5.05
N ASP A 293 -2.74 -3.28 -3.76
CA ASP A 293 -4.02 -3.70 -3.15
C ASP A 293 -4.45 -5.14 -3.52
N LEU A 294 -3.47 -6.02 -3.70
CA LEU A 294 -3.73 -7.40 -4.07
C LEU A 294 -3.98 -8.27 -2.85
N LEU A 295 -5.10 -8.99 -2.88
CA LEU A 295 -5.52 -9.89 -1.83
C LEU A 295 -5.35 -11.35 -2.27
N GLY A 296 -5.00 -12.21 -1.34
CA GLY A 296 -4.98 -13.64 -1.53
C GLY A 296 -4.14 -14.08 -2.73
N GLU A 297 -4.74 -14.94 -3.50
CA GLU A 297 -4.15 -15.58 -4.66
C GLU A 297 -3.81 -14.59 -5.80
N LEU A 298 -4.42 -13.38 -5.78
CA LEU A 298 -4.15 -12.35 -6.78
C LEU A 298 -2.75 -11.72 -6.65
N ARG A 299 -2.03 -11.97 -5.55
CA ARG A 299 -0.66 -11.46 -5.36
C ARG A 299 0.34 -11.92 -6.42
N SER A 300 0.03 -12.97 -7.17
CA SER A 300 0.81 -13.36 -8.36
C SER A 300 0.82 -12.29 -9.46
N TYR A 301 -0.09 -11.33 -9.43
CA TYR A 301 -0.15 -10.20 -10.36
C TYR A 301 0.61 -8.95 -9.88
N HIS A 302 1.33 -9.02 -8.75
CA HIS A 302 1.93 -7.84 -8.08
C HIS A 302 2.72 -6.94 -9.03
N CYS A 303 3.60 -7.51 -9.84
CA CYS A 303 4.44 -6.74 -10.75
C CYS A 303 3.71 -6.23 -12.01
N MET A 304 2.44 -6.65 -12.25
CA MET A 304 1.62 -6.12 -13.35
C MET A 304 1.28 -4.63 -13.14
N GLU A 305 1.30 -4.11 -11.92
CA GLU A 305 1.09 -2.66 -11.70
C GLU A 305 2.10 -1.83 -12.48
N PHE A 306 3.37 -2.25 -12.58
CA PHE A 306 4.36 -1.57 -13.42
C PHE A 306 3.93 -1.49 -14.89
N GLU A 307 3.35 -2.58 -15.44
CA GLU A 307 2.84 -2.61 -16.80
C GLU A 307 1.67 -1.65 -17.00
N LEU A 308 0.73 -1.63 -16.06
CA LEU A 308 -0.45 -0.77 -16.13
C LEU A 308 -0.06 0.70 -16.04
N LEU A 309 0.84 1.05 -15.13
CA LEU A 309 1.39 2.40 -14.99
C LEU A 309 2.14 2.84 -16.26
N ALA A 310 2.89 1.94 -16.90
CA ALA A 310 3.66 2.24 -18.12
C ALA A 310 2.79 2.59 -19.35
N LYS A 311 1.48 2.34 -19.30
CA LYS A 311 0.54 2.78 -20.34
C LYS A 311 0.36 4.30 -20.35
N VAL A 312 0.70 5.00 -19.25
CA VAL A 312 0.51 6.45 -19.08
C VAL A 312 1.76 7.16 -18.60
N LEU A 313 2.52 6.55 -17.69
CA LEU A 313 3.69 7.14 -17.03
C LEU A 313 5.00 6.70 -17.68
N THR A 314 6.00 7.56 -17.63
CA THR A 314 7.36 7.23 -18.04
C THR A 314 8.04 6.30 -17.02
N PRO A 315 9.07 5.53 -17.41
CA PRO A 315 9.83 4.70 -16.45
C PRO A 315 10.35 5.48 -15.24
N ALA A 316 10.80 6.72 -15.44
CA ALA A 316 11.29 7.58 -14.36
C ALA A 316 10.16 7.95 -13.36
N GLU A 317 8.96 8.26 -13.84
CA GLU A 317 7.80 8.53 -12.99
C GLU A 317 7.39 7.30 -12.20
N ILE A 318 7.39 6.13 -12.83
CA ILE A 318 7.06 4.84 -12.19
C ILE A 318 8.08 4.51 -11.10
N ILE A 319 9.38 4.63 -11.37
CA ILE A 319 10.42 4.38 -10.35
C ILE A 319 10.27 5.36 -9.20
N ARG A 320 10.01 6.64 -9.47
CA ARG A 320 9.76 7.63 -8.41
C ARG A 320 8.53 7.28 -7.58
N SER A 321 7.46 6.76 -8.18
CA SER A 321 6.27 6.34 -7.44
C SER A 321 6.57 5.21 -6.45
N ALA A 322 7.39 4.24 -6.85
CA ALA A 322 7.79 3.09 -6.04
C ALA A 322 9.04 3.34 -5.18
N THR A 323 9.55 4.57 -5.10
CA THR A 323 10.73 4.94 -4.30
C THR A 323 10.50 6.24 -3.54
N THR A 324 10.86 7.39 -4.11
CA THR A 324 10.85 8.69 -3.41
C THR A 324 9.46 9.15 -2.99
N ILE A 325 8.43 8.97 -3.83
CA ILE A 325 7.04 9.34 -3.48
C ILE A 325 6.50 8.35 -2.43
N GLY A 326 6.80 7.06 -2.57
CA GLY A 326 6.46 6.07 -1.54
C GLY A 326 7.12 6.38 -0.19
N ALA A 327 8.39 6.81 -0.20
CA ALA A 327 9.09 7.23 1.02
C ALA A 327 8.44 8.46 1.66
N GLN A 328 8.03 9.44 0.86
CA GLN A 328 7.28 10.62 1.31
C GLN A 328 5.98 10.20 1.99
N LEU A 329 5.21 9.33 1.34
CA LEU A 329 3.94 8.84 1.89
C LEU A 329 4.13 8.03 3.17
N CYS A 330 5.24 7.30 3.31
CA CYS A 330 5.60 6.61 4.53
C CYS A 330 6.17 7.53 5.63
N GLN A 331 6.32 8.85 5.40
CA GLN A 331 6.99 9.80 6.28
C GLN A 331 8.44 9.39 6.61
N MET A 332 9.16 8.85 5.60
CA MET A 332 10.53 8.35 5.71
C MET A 332 11.44 8.95 4.63
N GLU A 333 11.18 10.17 4.19
CA GLU A 333 11.99 10.88 3.20
C GLU A 333 13.45 10.95 3.64
N GLY A 334 14.36 10.71 2.69
CA GLY A 334 15.80 10.69 2.94
C GLY A 334 16.30 9.48 3.75
N LYS A 335 15.38 8.63 4.26
CA LYS A 335 15.73 7.38 4.96
C LYS A 335 15.58 6.16 4.07
N ILE A 336 14.54 6.11 3.27
CA ILE A 336 14.29 5.04 2.29
C ILE A 336 14.00 5.63 0.91
N GLY A 337 13.97 4.80 -0.12
CA GLY A 337 13.64 5.22 -1.49
C GLY A 337 14.72 6.08 -2.17
N VAL A 338 15.91 6.22 -1.57
CA VAL A 338 17.04 6.98 -2.10
C VAL A 338 18.35 6.24 -1.86
N ILE A 339 19.36 6.50 -2.72
CA ILE A 339 20.76 6.12 -2.48
C ILE A 339 21.51 7.37 -2.10
N ALA A 340 21.54 7.68 -0.81
CA ALA A 340 22.19 8.88 -0.26
C ALA A 340 22.86 8.56 1.06
N GLU A 341 23.84 9.36 1.45
CA GLU A 341 24.47 9.26 2.76
C GLU A 341 23.46 9.48 3.88
N GLY A 342 23.45 8.59 4.86
CA GLY A 342 22.50 8.59 5.99
C GLY A 342 21.19 7.87 5.72
N ALA A 343 20.93 7.40 4.49
CA ALA A 343 19.78 6.55 4.19
C ALA A 343 20.03 5.10 4.63
N ASP A 344 18.96 4.39 4.88
CA ASP A 344 18.99 2.95 5.14
C ASP A 344 19.49 2.21 3.89
N ALA A 345 20.27 1.17 4.07
CA ALA A 345 20.76 0.36 2.95
C ALA A 345 19.69 -0.61 2.46
N ASP A 346 18.58 -0.05 1.97
CA ASP A 346 17.49 -0.74 1.29
C ASP A 346 17.73 -0.62 -0.22
N LEU A 347 18.27 -1.68 -0.82
CA LEU A 347 18.82 -1.64 -2.16
C LEU A 347 18.39 -2.84 -3.01
N VAL A 348 18.18 -2.62 -4.30
CA VAL A 348 18.02 -3.70 -5.28
C VAL A 348 18.99 -3.48 -6.43
N VAL A 349 19.56 -4.58 -6.93
CA VAL A 349 20.34 -4.58 -8.18
C VAL A 349 19.48 -5.12 -9.28
N VAL A 350 19.41 -4.40 -10.39
CA VAL A 350 18.61 -4.75 -11.57
C VAL A 350 19.54 -5.20 -12.70
N ASP A 351 19.25 -6.34 -13.32
CA ASP A 351 19.93 -6.81 -14.51
C ASP A 351 19.41 -6.06 -15.74
N GLY A 352 20.08 -4.97 -16.08
CA GLY A 352 19.69 -3.99 -17.09
C GLY A 352 19.45 -2.61 -16.50
N ASN A 353 18.89 -1.70 -17.31
CA ASN A 353 18.54 -0.32 -16.90
C ASN A 353 17.01 -0.13 -16.88
N PRO A 354 16.35 -0.07 -15.71
CA PRO A 354 14.90 0.07 -15.61
C PRO A 354 14.38 1.45 -16.07
N LEU A 355 15.25 2.45 -16.22
CA LEU A 355 14.89 3.73 -16.86
C LEU A 355 14.72 3.63 -18.37
N GLU A 356 15.38 2.65 -19.01
CA GLU A 356 15.26 2.36 -20.43
C GLU A 356 14.23 1.26 -20.70
N ASP A 357 14.14 0.28 -19.79
CA ASP A 357 13.27 -0.89 -19.92
C ASP A 357 12.63 -1.24 -18.57
N ILE A 358 11.46 -0.67 -18.30
CA ILE A 358 10.72 -0.91 -17.05
C ILE A 358 10.27 -2.38 -16.89
N THR A 359 10.27 -3.18 -17.96
CA THR A 359 9.89 -4.59 -17.90
C THR A 359 10.84 -5.42 -17.02
N ARG A 360 12.04 -4.89 -16.73
CA ARG A 360 12.98 -5.48 -15.78
C ARG A 360 12.42 -5.60 -14.36
N LEU A 361 11.39 -4.82 -14.02
CA LEU A 361 10.70 -4.89 -12.73
C LEU A 361 9.42 -5.74 -12.76
N MET A 362 8.99 -6.22 -13.96
CA MET A 362 7.71 -6.93 -14.16
C MET A 362 7.76 -8.44 -13.95
N SER A 363 8.93 -9.03 -13.74
CA SER A 363 9.14 -10.48 -13.77
C SER A 363 9.32 -11.11 -12.39
N ASP A 364 8.50 -10.72 -11.40
CA ASP A 364 8.51 -11.28 -10.04
C ASP A 364 9.92 -11.38 -9.41
N GLY A 365 10.76 -10.36 -9.66
CA GLY A 365 12.12 -10.30 -9.15
C GLY A 365 13.13 -11.18 -9.90
N ALA A 366 12.78 -11.78 -11.04
CA ALA A 366 13.71 -12.61 -11.83
C ALA A 366 14.93 -11.83 -12.33
N HIS A 367 14.77 -10.52 -12.60
CA HIS A 367 15.86 -9.62 -13.01
C HIS A 367 16.49 -8.86 -11.84
N LEU A 368 16.23 -9.27 -10.60
CA LEU A 368 16.80 -8.69 -9.39
C LEU A 368 17.81 -9.66 -8.76
N PRO A 369 19.08 -9.68 -9.21
CA PRO A 369 20.07 -10.62 -8.70
C PRO A 369 20.54 -10.32 -7.27
N LEU A 370 20.29 -9.11 -6.74
CA LEU A 370 20.56 -8.78 -5.34
C LEU A 370 19.42 -7.96 -4.75
N ILE A 371 19.01 -8.34 -3.53
CA ILE A 371 18.03 -7.60 -2.72
C ILE A 371 18.63 -7.45 -1.32
N MET A 372 18.67 -6.23 -0.84
CA MET A 372 19.20 -5.86 0.48
C MET A 372 18.19 -4.97 1.20
N ARG A 373 17.97 -5.23 2.48
CA ARG A 373 17.17 -4.38 3.38
C ARG A 373 17.95 -4.12 4.65
N GLY A 374 18.10 -2.86 5.04
CA GLY A 374 18.86 -2.48 6.23
C GLY A 374 20.29 -3.03 6.25
N GLY A 375 20.93 -3.16 5.09
CA GLY A 375 22.27 -3.73 4.95
C GLY A 375 22.35 -5.27 4.97
N GLN A 376 21.25 -5.96 5.31
CA GLN A 376 21.17 -7.42 5.24
C GLN A 376 20.79 -7.88 3.83
N VAL A 377 21.54 -8.85 3.30
CA VAL A 377 21.28 -9.44 1.98
C VAL A 377 20.28 -10.58 2.09
N PHE A 378 19.14 -10.47 1.39
CA PHE A 378 18.08 -11.49 1.34
C PHE A 378 18.09 -12.30 0.05
N LYS A 379 18.73 -11.77 -1.00
CA LYS A 379 18.95 -12.45 -2.28
C LYS A 379 20.29 -12.04 -2.83
N ASN A 380 21.10 -13.01 -3.27
CA ASN A 380 22.34 -12.74 -4.01
C ASN A 380 22.59 -13.86 -5.02
N THR A 381 22.39 -13.56 -6.27
CA THR A 381 22.67 -14.42 -7.42
C THR A 381 23.64 -13.76 -8.41
N LEU A 382 24.48 -12.84 -7.94
CA LEU A 382 25.55 -12.17 -8.70
C LEU A 382 26.74 -13.12 -8.90
N ASN A 383 26.65 -14.07 -9.79
CA ASN A 383 27.73 -15.03 -10.13
C ASN A 383 28.66 -14.49 -11.21
#